data_2ad70d1729fd969a490e205e500526bd
#
_entry.id   2ad70d1729fd969a490e205e500526bd
#
_cell.length_a   1.000
_cell.length_b   1.000
_cell.length_c   1.000
_cell.angle_alpha   90.00
_cell.angle_beta   90.00
_cell.angle_gamma   90.00
#
_symmetry.space_group_name_H-M   'P 1'
#
loop_
_entity.id
_entity.type
_entity.pdbx_description
1 polymer ?
#
loop_
_entity_poly.entity_id
_entity_poly.type
_entity_poly.pdbx_seq_one_letter_code
_entity_poly.pdbx_strand_id
1 'polypeptide(L)'
;EITTRLVGSEMCIRDSSYVGAVVGATYPEMGKTLRKIMPKTFILVPGYGAQGGKGADLVHFFNEDGLGAIVNSSRGIIAAYKQEKYASFGELNYADASRQAVKDMIEDISTALNNR
;
A
#
# COMPACT_ATOMS: atom_id res chain seq x y z
N GLU A 1 -4.07 22.62 -3.43
CA GLU A 1 -3.22 22.86 -4.61
C GLU A 1 -2.83 21.56 -5.30
N ILE A 2 -2.29 20.61 -4.55
CA ILE A 2 -1.98 19.27 -5.09
C ILE A 2 -3.26 18.61 -5.61
N THR A 3 -4.35 18.72 -4.88
CA THR A 3 -5.65 18.20 -5.27
C THR A 3 -6.13 18.81 -6.58
N THR A 4 -6.00 20.13 -6.72
CA THR A 4 -6.38 20.83 -7.94
C THR A 4 -5.56 20.36 -9.13
N ARG A 5 -4.28 20.16 -8.92
CA ARG A 5 -3.38 19.66 -9.96
C ARG A 5 -3.74 18.23 -10.39
N LEU A 6 -4.07 17.36 -9.43
CA LEU A 6 -4.50 16.00 -9.72
C LEU A 6 -5.76 15.99 -10.56
N VAL A 7 -6.74 16.77 -10.19
CA VAL A 7 -8.00 16.88 -10.92
C VAL A 7 -7.76 17.41 -12.34
N GLY A 8 -6.96 18.45 -12.49
CA GLY A 8 -6.60 18.99 -13.79
C GLY A 8 -5.89 17.96 -14.67
N SER A 9 -4.96 17.22 -14.11
CA SER A 9 -4.23 16.17 -14.81
C SER A 9 -5.15 15.04 -15.25
N GLU A 10 -6.08 14.62 -14.40
CA GLU A 10 -7.07 13.58 -14.73
C GLU A 10 -7.96 14.00 -15.91
N MET A 11 -8.35 15.23 -15.96
CA MET A 11 -9.16 15.74 -17.07
C MET A 11 -8.40 15.75 -18.39
N CYS A 12 -7.09 15.98 -18.35
CA CYS A 12 -6.25 16.00 -19.53
C CYS A 12 -5.79 14.62 -19.98
N ILE A 13 -5.71 13.67 -19.05
CA ILE A 13 -5.15 12.32 -19.30
C ILE A 13 -6.23 11.29 -19.03
N ARG A 14 -6.95 10.92 -20.05
CA ARG A 14 -8.13 10.05 -19.90
C ARG A 14 -7.81 8.58 -19.64
N ASP A 15 -6.77 8.07 -20.28
CA ASP A 15 -6.49 6.63 -20.27
C ASP A 15 -5.43 6.26 -19.26
N SER A 16 -4.57 7.20 -18.89
CA SER A 16 -3.55 7.03 -17.89
C SER A 16 -3.30 8.34 -17.17
N SER A 17 -2.85 8.27 -15.93
CA SER A 17 -2.48 9.46 -15.17
C SER A 17 -0.97 9.46 -14.93
N TYR A 18 -0.32 10.57 -15.28
CA TYR A 18 1.10 10.81 -14.96
C TYR A 18 1.28 11.39 -13.57
N VAL A 19 0.17 11.65 -12.87
CA VAL A 19 0.18 12.19 -11.52
C VAL A 19 -0.34 11.13 -10.57
N GLY A 20 0.47 10.77 -9.59
CA GLY A 20 0.08 9.84 -8.53
C GLY A 20 -0.43 10.57 -7.30
N ALA A 21 -1.01 9.82 -6.38
CA ALA A 21 -1.47 10.31 -5.09
C ALA A 21 -0.85 9.49 -3.97
N VAL A 22 -0.70 10.10 -2.79
CA VAL A 22 -0.26 9.41 -1.58
C VAL A 22 -1.43 9.40 -0.61
N VAL A 23 -1.89 8.21 -0.24
CA VAL A 23 -3.03 8.05 0.68
C VAL A 23 -2.68 7.00 1.73
N GLY A 24 -2.69 7.39 2.99
CA GLY A 24 -2.28 6.51 4.10
C GLY A 24 -3.20 5.31 4.32
N ALA A 25 -2.61 4.18 4.65
CA ALA A 25 -3.32 2.92 4.91
C ALA A 25 -4.22 2.96 6.14
N THR A 26 -4.02 3.92 7.04
CA THR A 26 -4.78 4.03 8.28
C THR A 26 -6.17 4.64 8.11
N TYR A 27 -6.51 5.07 6.89
CA TYR A 27 -7.81 5.67 6.57
C TYR A 27 -8.48 4.92 5.40
N PRO A 28 -8.94 3.68 5.60
CA PRO A 28 -9.47 2.85 4.51
C PRO A 28 -10.72 3.45 3.85
N GLU A 29 -11.59 4.10 4.61
CA GLU A 29 -12.79 4.74 4.05
C GLU A 29 -12.44 5.91 3.13
N MET A 30 -11.42 6.69 3.49
CA MET A 30 -10.90 7.75 2.63
C MET A 30 -10.32 7.17 1.35
N GLY A 31 -9.60 6.06 1.45
CA GLY A 31 -9.05 5.35 0.29
C GLY A 31 -10.14 4.91 -0.67
N LYS A 32 -11.21 4.36 -0.15
CA LYS A 32 -12.38 3.94 -0.93
C LYS A 32 -12.99 5.11 -1.71
N THR A 33 -13.20 6.24 -1.02
CA THR A 33 -13.75 7.45 -1.64
C THR A 33 -12.82 8.00 -2.71
N LEU A 34 -11.54 8.12 -2.40
CA LEU A 34 -10.54 8.68 -3.33
C LEU A 34 -10.34 7.77 -4.55
N ARG A 35 -10.40 6.46 -4.38
CA ARG A 35 -10.30 5.55 -5.52
C ARG A 35 -11.46 5.74 -6.50
N LYS A 36 -12.66 6.00 -6.00
CA LYS A 36 -13.82 6.28 -6.85
C LYS A 36 -13.65 7.60 -7.62
N ILE A 37 -13.08 8.60 -6.97
CA ILE A 37 -12.85 9.91 -7.57
C ILE A 37 -11.71 9.86 -8.60
N MET A 38 -10.68 9.06 -8.31
CA MET A 38 -9.46 8.97 -9.11
C MET A 38 -9.22 7.52 -9.58
N PRO A 39 -10.07 6.99 -10.47
CA PRO A 39 -10.01 5.56 -10.83
C PRO A 39 -8.74 5.17 -11.58
N LYS A 40 -8.09 6.11 -12.25
CA LYS A 40 -6.89 5.85 -13.06
C LYS A 40 -5.59 6.33 -12.41
N THR A 41 -5.69 6.96 -11.25
CA THR A 41 -4.52 7.48 -10.54
C THR A 41 -3.79 6.36 -9.81
N PHE A 42 -2.48 6.33 -9.94
CA PHE A 42 -1.64 5.42 -9.18
C PHE A 42 -1.50 5.93 -7.75
N ILE A 43 -1.77 5.09 -6.77
CA ILE A 43 -1.76 5.49 -5.36
C ILE A 43 -0.60 4.83 -4.63
N LEU A 44 0.24 5.63 -3.97
CA LEU A 44 1.21 5.15 -3.00
C LEU A 44 0.54 5.10 -1.64
N VAL A 45 0.55 3.92 -1.02
CA VAL A 45 -0.16 3.68 0.25
C VAL A 45 0.86 3.36 1.35
N PRO A 46 1.34 4.37 2.10
CA PRO A 46 2.21 4.13 3.24
C PRO A 46 1.40 3.75 4.48
N GLY A 47 2.07 3.15 5.46
CA GLY A 47 1.49 2.87 6.77
C GLY A 47 1.06 1.43 7.01
N TYR A 48 1.42 0.53 6.12
CA TYR A 48 1.17 -0.90 6.34
C TYR A 48 2.02 -1.43 7.50
N GLY A 49 1.39 -2.22 8.35
CA GLY A 49 2.05 -2.90 9.47
C GLY A 49 2.37 -1.99 10.64
N ALA A 50 3.49 -1.29 10.61
CA ALA A 50 3.99 -0.50 11.73
C ALA A 50 3.03 0.60 12.21
N GLN A 51 2.17 1.11 11.33
CA GLN A 51 1.16 2.12 11.67
C GLN A 51 -0.25 1.52 11.79
N GLY A 52 -0.37 0.20 11.81
CA GLY A 52 -1.62 -0.49 12.01
C GLY A 52 -2.41 -0.85 10.76
N GLY A 53 -1.94 -0.49 9.57
CA GLY A 53 -2.60 -0.88 8.32
C GLY A 53 -2.46 -2.38 8.07
N LYS A 54 -3.53 -3.02 7.66
CA LYS A 54 -3.59 -4.46 7.34
C LYS A 54 -4.02 -4.66 5.90
N GLY A 55 -3.82 -5.86 5.37
CA GLY A 55 -4.25 -6.19 4.01
C GLY A 55 -5.72 -5.88 3.75
N ALA A 56 -6.58 -6.20 4.70
CA ALA A 56 -8.02 -5.91 4.59
C ALA A 56 -8.34 -4.42 4.44
N ASP A 57 -7.53 -3.54 5.02
CA ASP A 57 -7.71 -2.09 4.91
C ASP A 57 -7.26 -1.55 3.56
N LEU A 58 -6.40 -2.30 2.88
CA LEU A 58 -5.78 -1.86 1.64
C LEU A 58 -6.58 -2.19 0.38
N VAL A 59 -7.53 -3.09 0.46
CA VAL A 59 -8.28 -3.58 -0.72
C VAL A 59 -8.98 -2.44 -1.46
N HIS A 60 -9.36 -1.39 -0.76
CA HIS A 60 -10.07 -0.24 -1.33
C HIS A 60 -9.19 0.67 -2.17
N PHE A 61 -7.86 0.58 -2.00
CA PHE A 61 -6.91 1.39 -2.75
C PHE A 61 -6.62 0.81 -4.14
N PHE A 62 -6.86 -0.48 -4.32
CA PHE A 62 -6.63 -1.18 -5.59
C PHE A 62 -7.86 -1.12 -6.47
N ASN A 63 -7.62 -1.19 -7.78
CA ASN A 63 -8.68 -1.40 -8.76
C ASN A 63 -9.15 -2.85 -8.73
N GLU A 64 -10.23 -3.15 -9.44
CA GLU A 64 -10.79 -4.51 -9.50
C GLU A 64 -9.80 -5.55 -10.03
N ASP A 65 -8.89 -5.13 -10.91
CA ASP A 65 -7.85 -5.99 -11.46
C ASP A 65 -6.68 -6.23 -10.50
N GLY A 66 -6.71 -5.65 -9.31
CA GLY A 66 -5.66 -5.78 -8.32
C GLY A 66 -4.46 -4.85 -8.54
N LEU A 67 -4.58 -3.90 -9.45
CA LEU A 67 -3.53 -2.94 -9.78
C LEU A 67 -3.88 -1.54 -9.29
N GLY A 68 -3.03 -0.58 -9.60
CA GLY A 68 -3.29 0.84 -9.34
C GLY A 68 -2.79 1.36 -8.00
N ALA A 69 -2.16 0.53 -7.17
CA ALA A 69 -1.59 0.96 -5.89
C ALA A 69 -0.26 0.28 -5.60
N ILE A 70 0.61 0.99 -4.91
CA ILE A 70 1.86 0.44 -4.34
C ILE A 70 1.81 0.64 -2.83
N VAL A 71 2.02 -0.43 -2.09
CA VAL A 71 2.02 -0.40 -0.63
C VAL A 71 3.45 -0.25 -0.11
N ASN A 72 3.66 0.67 0.80
CA ASN A 72 4.96 0.93 1.41
C ASN A 72 4.95 0.59 2.89
N SER A 73 5.98 -0.13 3.34
CA SER A 73 6.19 -0.51 4.73
C SER A 73 7.67 -0.43 5.08
N SER A 74 8.17 0.77 5.32
CA SER A 74 9.61 0.99 5.52
C SER A 74 10.13 0.25 6.76
N ARG A 75 9.65 0.61 7.94
CA ARG A 75 10.11 -0.01 9.19
C ARG A 75 9.70 -1.48 9.29
N GLY A 76 8.54 -1.83 8.78
CA GLY A 76 8.06 -3.20 8.78
C GLY A 76 8.95 -4.16 7.99
N ILE A 77 9.65 -3.65 7.00
CA ILE A 77 10.56 -4.45 6.16
C ILE A 77 12.01 -4.29 6.62
N ILE A 78 12.52 -3.06 6.65
CA ILE A 78 13.94 -2.80 6.95
C ILE A 78 14.33 -3.22 8.35
N ALA A 79 13.46 -2.98 9.33
CA ALA A 79 13.69 -3.32 10.72
C ALA A 79 12.89 -4.56 11.16
N ALA A 80 12.56 -5.45 10.23
CA ALA A 80 11.79 -6.66 10.53
C ALA A 80 12.45 -7.50 11.62
N TYR A 81 13.78 -7.64 11.59
CA TYR A 81 14.53 -8.42 12.56
C TYR A 81 14.35 -7.96 14.02
N LYS A 82 13.91 -6.73 14.23
CA LYS A 82 13.62 -6.18 15.56
C LYS A 82 12.21 -6.55 16.06
N GLN A 83 11.37 -7.05 15.20
CA GLN A 83 10.02 -7.46 15.57
C GLN A 83 10.05 -8.85 16.19
N GLU A 84 9.20 -9.06 17.18
CA GLU A 84 9.09 -10.34 17.87
C GLU A 84 8.85 -11.50 16.90
N LYS A 85 8.01 -11.30 15.92
CA LYS A 85 7.67 -12.30 14.90
C LYS A 85 8.89 -12.81 14.12
N TYR A 86 9.89 -11.96 13.93
CA TYR A 86 11.09 -12.29 13.16
C TYR A 86 12.36 -12.33 14.00
N ALA A 87 12.23 -12.30 15.33
CA ALA A 87 13.37 -12.28 16.25
C ALA A 87 14.27 -13.50 16.12
N SER A 88 13.73 -14.64 15.69
CA SER A 88 14.50 -15.86 15.48
C SER A 88 15.57 -15.77 14.41
N PHE A 89 15.45 -14.83 13.47
CA PHE A 89 16.49 -14.62 12.45
C PHE A 89 17.75 -13.98 13.03
N GLY A 90 17.62 -13.14 14.08
CA GLY A 90 18.70 -12.40 14.68
C GLY A 90 19.22 -11.24 13.81
N GLU A 91 20.09 -10.43 14.39
CA GLU A 91 20.61 -9.23 13.69
C GLU A 91 21.47 -9.57 12.48
N LEU A 92 22.21 -10.67 12.54
CA LEU A 92 23.09 -11.08 11.44
C LEU A 92 22.32 -11.51 10.18
N ASN A 93 21.10 -11.96 10.37
CA ASN A 93 20.22 -12.41 9.28
C ASN A 93 19.09 -11.41 9.01
N TYR A 94 19.37 -10.12 9.17
CA TYR A 94 18.37 -9.06 8.96
C TYR A 94 17.76 -9.09 7.54
N ALA A 95 18.55 -9.48 6.55
CA ALA A 95 18.08 -9.57 5.17
C ALA A 95 17.03 -10.67 5.01
N ASP A 96 17.21 -11.80 5.66
CA ASP A 96 16.25 -12.90 5.62
C ASP A 96 14.97 -12.53 6.37
N ALA A 97 15.07 -11.81 7.48
CA ALA A 97 13.94 -11.29 8.21
C ALA A 97 13.12 -10.31 7.33
N SER A 98 13.81 -9.40 6.63
CA SER A 98 13.17 -8.46 5.71
C SER A 98 12.46 -9.19 4.56
N ARG A 99 13.11 -10.21 4.00
CA ARG A 99 12.53 -11.03 2.94
C ARG A 99 11.26 -11.73 3.41
N GLN A 100 11.30 -12.30 4.61
CA GLN A 100 10.12 -12.97 5.17
C GLN A 100 8.99 -11.98 5.43
N ALA A 101 9.31 -10.79 5.92
CA ALA A 101 8.31 -9.74 6.14
C ALA A 101 7.62 -9.33 4.83
N VAL A 102 8.36 -9.24 3.74
CA VAL A 102 7.77 -8.95 2.41
C VAL A 102 6.87 -10.08 1.95
N LYS A 103 7.28 -11.33 2.14
CA LYS A 103 6.45 -12.48 1.77
C LYS A 103 5.14 -12.50 2.56
N ASP A 104 5.20 -12.26 3.84
CA ASP A 104 4.02 -12.22 4.71
C ASP A 104 3.07 -11.09 4.29
N MET A 105 3.63 -9.94 3.94
CA MET A 105 2.88 -8.80 3.44
C MET A 105 2.17 -9.11 2.11
N ILE A 106 2.87 -9.76 1.19
CA ILE A 106 2.30 -10.18 -0.10
C ILE A 106 1.13 -11.14 0.14
N GLU A 107 1.31 -12.10 1.02
CA GLU A 107 0.27 -13.08 1.35
C GLU A 107 -0.95 -12.41 1.97
N ASP A 108 -0.75 -11.52 2.93
CA ASP A 108 -1.84 -10.79 3.59
C ASP A 108 -2.65 -9.96 2.59
N ILE A 109 -1.98 -9.17 1.76
CA ILE A 109 -2.63 -8.32 0.77
C ILE A 109 -3.33 -9.16 -0.31
N SER A 110 -2.66 -10.19 -0.82
CA SER A 110 -3.23 -11.05 -1.85
C SER A 110 -4.47 -11.79 -1.36
N THR A 111 -4.43 -12.30 -0.13
CA THR A 111 -5.57 -12.97 0.48
C THR A 111 -6.74 -12.00 0.62
N ALA A 112 -6.48 -10.79 1.09
CA ALA A 112 -7.50 -9.77 1.23
C ALA A 112 -8.12 -9.38 -0.11
N LEU A 113 -7.31 -9.23 -1.17
CA LEU A 113 -7.79 -8.91 -2.51
C LEU A 113 -8.66 -10.04 -3.09
N ASN A 114 -8.29 -11.30 -2.83
CA ASN A 114 -9.06 -12.45 -3.32
C ASN A 114 -10.39 -12.63 -2.60
N ASN A 115 -10.50 -12.14 -1.38
CA ASN A 115 -11.69 -12.28 -0.54
C ASN A 115 -12.66 -11.09 -0.62
N ARG A 116 -12.36 -10.10 -1.43
CA ARG A 116 -13.23 -8.92 -1.55
C ARG A 116 -14.42 -9.14 -2.48
#